data_29cb118f8cfc67b7d316f767c20ba286
#
_entry.id   29cb118f8cfc67b7d316f767c20ba286
#
_cell.length_a   1.000
_cell.length_b   1.000
_cell.length_c   1.000
_cell.angle_alpha   90.00
_cell.angle_beta   90.00
_cell.angle_gamma   90.00
#
_symmetry.space_group_name_H-M   'P 1'
#
loop_
_entity.id
_entity.type
_entity.pdbx_description
1 polymer ?
#
loop_
_entity_poly.entity_id
_entity_poly.type
_entity_poly.pdbx_seq_one_letter_code
_entity_poly.pdbx_strand_id
1 'polypeptide(L)'
;MTKYVMLYHRGTAEAKQSGQIHKQWMDWFESIGENLLDGGNPFELGKEVNKSTTKDLNKNQFPAVGYSIINAKDYDEATEIAKGCPVLDDSDEAYVRVFECLNM
;
A
#
# COMPACT_ATOMS: atom_id res chain seq x y z
N MET A 1 11.78 -8.71 -15.33
CA MET A 1 10.81 -8.42 -14.25
C MET A 1 10.18 -7.06 -14.47
N THR A 2 8.94 -6.92 -14.10
CA THR A 2 8.16 -5.71 -14.25
C THR A 2 8.00 -5.04 -12.90
N LYS A 3 8.03 -3.72 -12.88
CA LYS A 3 7.87 -2.92 -11.67
C LYS A 3 6.38 -2.67 -11.42
N TYR A 4 5.96 -2.86 -10.18
CA TYR A 4 4.59 -2.60 -9.73
C TYR A 4 4.61 -1.72 -8.50
N VAL A 5 3.64 -0.79 -8.41
CA VAL A 5 3.40 -0.05 -7.18
C VAL A 5 2.19 -0.66 -6.48
N MET A 6 2.32 -0.85 -5.17
CA MET A 6 1.21 -1.26 -4.31
C MET A 6 0.79 -0.06 -3.48
N LEU A 7 -0.47 0.31 -3.56
CA LEU A 7 -1.06 1.35 -2.73
C LEU A 7 -1.92 0.68 -1.67
N TYR A 8 -1.69 1.06 -0.42
CA TYR A 8 -2.39 0.47 0.72
C TYR A 8 -3.56 1.35 1.13
N HIS A 9 -4.72 0.73 1.34
CA HIS A 9 -5.93 1.42 1.77
C HIS A 9 -6.48 0.67 2.99
N ARG A 10 -6.65 1.38 4.10
CA ARG A 10 -7.13 0.78 5.34
C ARG A 10 -8.65 0.82 5.48
N GLY A 11 -9.32 1.61 4.64
CA GLY A 11 -10.73 1.91 4.80
C GLY A 11 -10.90 2.97 5.88
N THR A 12 -11.94 2.85 6.68
CA THR A 12 -12.21 3.80 7.76
C THR A 12 -11.57 3.42 9.10
N ALA A 13 -10.91 2.26 9.16
CA ALA A 13 -10.29 1.78 10.40
C ALA A 13 -9.13 2.67 10.83
N GLU A 14 -8.95 2.79 12.14
CA GLU A 14 -7.80 3.48 12.70
C GLU A 14 -6.56 2.59 12.57
N ALA A 15 -5.39 3.23 12.45
CA ALA A 15 -4.14 2.51 12.43
C ALA A 15 -3.92 1.82 13.78
N LYS A 16 -3.53 0.55 13.75
CA LYS A 16 -3.18 -0.16 14.98
C LYS A 16 -1.80 0.28 15.42
N GLN A 17 -1.71 0.70 16.68
CA GLN A 17 -0.48 1.25 17.25
C GLN A 17 0.17 0.18 18.14
N SER A 18 0.97 -0.71 17.55
CA SER A 18 1.69 -1.70 18.34
C SER A 18 2.98 -2.11 17.66
N GLY A 19 3.97 -2.52 18.46
CA GLY A 19 5.22 -3.06 17.96
C GLY A 19 5.03 -4.34 17.16
N GLN A 20 3.96 -5.08 17.46
CA GLN A 20 3.64 -6.30 16.74
C GLN A 20 3.24 -6.02 15.28
N ILE A 21 2.51 -4.91 15.05
CA ILE A 21 2.14 -4.50 13.69
C ILE A 21 3.39 -4.13 12.91
N HIS A 22 4.30 -3.37 13.52
CA HIS A 22 5.56 -3.04 12.88
C HIS A 22 6.32 -4.32 12.50
N LYS A 23 6.37 -5.29 13.42
CA LYS A 23 7.03 -6.56 13.15
C LYS A 23 6.40 -7.31 11.99
N GLN A 24 5.06 -7.32 11.89
CA GLN A 24 4.35 -7.96 10.80
C GLN A 24 4.74 -7.36 9.45
N TRP A 25 4.82 -6.02 9.36
CA TRP A 25 5.25 -5.35 8.14
C TRP A 25 6.69 -5.70 7.77
N MET A 26 7.59 -5.68 8.75
CA MET A 26 8.99 -6.02 8.50
C MET A 26 9.15 -7.47 8.07
N ASP A 27 8.40 -8.39 8.70
CA ASP A 27 8.42 -9.81 8.32
C ASP A 27 7.92 -10.00 6.89
N TRP A 28 6.87 -9.28 6.50
CA TRP A 28 6.32 -9.35 5.15
C TRP A 28 7.32 -8.81 4.12
N PHE A 29 7.94 -7.66 4.40
CA PHE A 29 8.96 -7.10 3.52
C PHE A 29 10.13 -8.07 3.37
N GLU A 30 10.55 -8.70 4.45
CA GLU A 30 11.62 -9.70 4.38
C GLU A 30 11.22 -10.88 3.51
N SER A 31 9.97 -11.32 3.59
CA SER A 31 9.48 -12.43 2.78
C SER A 31 9.47 -12.10 1.28
N ILE A 32 9.26 -10.84 0.92
CA ILE A 32 9.35 -10.40 -0.48
C ILE A 32 10.80 -10.45 -0.97
N GLY A 33 11.75 -10.11 -0.09
CA GLY A 33 13.18 -10.24 -0.37
C GLY A 33 13.67 -9.26 -1.43
N GLU A 34 14.46 -9.76 -2.37
CA GLU A 34 15.07 -8.94 -3.41
C GLU A 34 14.06 -8.27 -4.34
N ASN A 35 12.85 -8.78 -4.40
CA ASN A 35 11.81 -8.20 -5.23
C ASN A 35 11.20 -6.93 -4.64
N LEU A 36 11.51 -6.62 -3.39
CA LEU A 36 11.11 -5.35 -2.78
C LEU A 36 12.10 -4.27 -3.19
N LEU A 37 11.69 -3.38 -4.08
CA LEU A 37 12.55 -2.30 -4.57
C LEU A 37 12.53 -1.10 -3.63
N ASP A 38 11.38 -0.81 -3.04
CA ASP A 38 11.21 0.32 -2.14
C ASP A 38 10.06 -0.01 -1.19
N GLY A 39 10.36 -0.08 0.10
CA GLY A 39 9.33 -0.33 1.12
C GLY A 39 8.36 0.83 1.26
N GLY A 40 8.75 2.01 0.80
CA GLY A 40 7.89 3.18 0.79
C GLY A 40 7.73 3.83 2.14
N ASN A 41 6.71 4.66 2.24
CA ASN A 41 6.42 5.43 3.44
C ASN A 41 4.93 5.38 3.75
N PRO A 42 4.56 5.43 5.03
CA PRO A 42 3.15 5.65 5.38
C PRO A 42 2.76 7.10 5.08
N PHE A 43 1.47 7.31 4.85
CA PHE A 43 0.95 8.63 4.46
C PHE A 43 0.05 9.20 5.54
N GLU A 44 0.08 10.54 5.67
CA GLU A 44 -1.00 11.28 6.31
C GLU A 44 -2.23 11.26 5.40
N LEU A 45 -3.37 11.78 5.91
CA LEU A 45 -4.62 11.75 5.14
C LEU A 45 -4.51 12.46 3.79
N GLY A 46 -3.79 13.57 3.74
CA GLY A 46 -3.49 14.22 2.49
C GLY A 46 -4.56 15.15 1.98
N LYS A 47 -4.36 15.60 0.75
CA LYS A 47 -5.23 16.57 0.09
C LYS A 47 -5.52 16.12 -1.33
N GLU A 48 -6.69 16.50 -1.81
CA GLU A 48 -7.06 16.30 -3.21
C GLU A 48 -7.02 17.64 -3.92
N VAL A 49 -6.33 17.70 -5.04
CA VAL A 49 -6.16 18.93 -5.81
C VAL A 49 -6.70 18.71 -7.22
N ASN A 50 -7.58 19.61 -7.66
CA ASN A 50 -7.96 19.68 -9.06
C ASN A 50 -7.65 21.10 -9.57
N LYS A 51 -8.01 21.42 -10.82
CA LYS A 51 -7.66 22.73 -11.39
C LYS A 51 -8.24 23.90 -10.61
N SER A 52 -9.37 23.71 -9.98
CA SER A 52 -10.11 24.82 -9.37
C SER A 52 -10.02 24.86 -7.85
N THR A 53 -9.81 23.71 -7.21
CA THR A 53 -9.92 23.59 -5.75
C THR A 53 -8.87 22.65 -5.18
N THR A 54 -8.60 22.86 -3.90
CA THR A 54 -7.82 21.95 -3.07
C THR A 54 -8.66 21.67 -1.82
N LYS A 55 -8.79 20.41 -1.46
CA LYS A 55 -9.56 20.05 -0.27
C LYS A 55 -8.85 18.96 0.51
N ASP A 56 -9.10 18.92 1.82
CA ASP A 56 -8.57 17.87 2.67
C ASP A 56 -9.32 16.56 2.43
N LEU A 57 -8.55 15.47 2.41
CA LEU A 57 -9.15 14.15 2.38
C LEU A 57 -9.54 13.73 3.79
N ASN A 58 -10.53 12.87 3.90
CA ASN A 58 -10.90 12.24 5.16
C ASN A 58 -10.98 10.74 4.97
N LYS A 59 -11.01 9.98 6.08
CA LYS A 59 -10.94 8.52 6.00
C LYS A 59 -12.16 7.88 5.34
N ASN A 60 -13.29 8.59 5.26
CA ASN A 60 -14.48 8.08 4.55
C ASN A 60 -14.28 8.05 3.04
N GLN A 61 -13.27 8.70 2.52
CA GLN A 61 -12.92 8.69 1.10
C GLN A 61 -11.92 7.57 0.77
N PHE A 62 -11.54 6.77 1.76
CA PHE A 62 -10.64 5.64 1.64
C PHE A 62 -9.31 6.00 0.97
N PRO A 63 -8.62 7.05 1.46
CA PRO A 63 -7.36 7.46 0.84
C PRO A 63 -6.29 6.40 1.02
N ALA A 64 -5.29 6.43 0.15
CA ALA A 64 -4.13 5.58 0.34
C ALA A 64 -3.42 5.93 1.65
N VAL A 65 -2.94 4.93 2.39
CA VAL A 65 -2.24 5.12 3.66
C VAL A 65 -0.75 4.81 3.56
N GLY A 66 -0.29 4.43 2.39
CA GLY A 66 1.13 4.16 2.13
C GLY A 66 1.32 3.49 0.78
N TYR A 67 2.57 3.22 0.45
CA TYR A 67 2.91 2.56 -0.80
C TYR A 67 4.17 1.72 -0.65
N SER A 68 4.34 0.77 -1.57
CA SER A 68 5.63 0.08 -1.79
C SER A 68 5.79 -0.21 -3.27
N ILE A 69 7.02 -0.43 -3.69
CA ILE A 69 7.35 -0.76 -5.08
C ILE A 69 8.05 -2.11 -5.10
N ILE A 70 7.57 -3.01 -5.96
CA ILE A 70 8.12 -4.36 -6.11
C ILE A 70 8.42 -4.66 -7.57
N ASN A 71 9.29 -5.65 -7.78
CA ASN A 71 9.41 -6.36 -9.05
C ASN A 71 8.57 -7.63 -8.98
N ALA A 72 7.89 -7.95 -10.06
CA ALA A 72 7.19 -9.23 -10.20
C ALA A 72 7.19 -9.63 -11.67
N LYS A 73 6.95 -10.90 -11.92
CA LYS A 73 6.95 -11.45 -13.26
C LYS A 73 5.75 -10.95 -14.06
N ASP A 74 4.59 -10.87 -13.41
CA ASP A 74 3.32 -10.47 -14.00
C ASP A 74 2.36 -10.03 -12.89
N TYR A 75 1.14 -9.63 -13.27
CA TYR A 75 0.12 -9.24 -12.28
C TYR A 75 -0.25 -10.39 -11.34
N ASP A 76 -0.25 -11.64 -11.84
CA ASP A 76 -0.59 -12.77 -10.98
C ASP A 76 0.39 -12.89 -9.81
N GLU A 77 1.69 -12.76 -10.08
CA GLU A 77 2.70 -12.80 -9.02
C GLU A 77 2.58 -11.58 -8.11
N ALA A 78 2.41 -10.37 -8.69
CA ALA A 78 2.31 -9.15 -7.91
C ALA A 78 1.11 -9.19 -6.96
N THR A 79 -0.03 -9.68 -7.42
CA THR A 79 -1.23 -9.76 -6.58
C THR A 79 -1.11 -10.86 -5.53
N GLU A 80 -0.42 -11.95 -5.81
CA GLU A 80 -0.14 -12.96 -4.78
C GLU A 80 0.73 -12.38 -3.66
N ILE A 81 1.74 -11.58 -4.02
CA ILE A 81 2.56 -10.88 -3.03
C ILE A 81 1.67 -9.96 -2.18
N ALA A 82 0.80 -9.19 -2.83
CA ALA A 82 -0.07 -8.23 -2.16
C ALA A 82 -1.02 -8.88 -1.15
N LYS A 83 -1.45 -10.13 -1.41
CA LYS A 83 -2.34 -10.87 -0.49
C LYS A 83 -1.74 -11.08 0.89
N GLY A 84 -0.42 -11.03 1.00
CA GLY A 84 0.26 -11.17 2.30
C GLY A 84 0.39 -9.89 3.08
N CYS A 85 -0.10 -8.76 2.54
CA CYS A 85 0.10 -7.46 3.16
C CYS A 85 -0.63 -7.34 4.50
N PRO A 86 0.06 -6.90 5.56
CA PRO A 86 -0.57 -6.74 6.88
C PRO A 86 -1.72 -5.75 6.92
N VAL A 87 -1.82 -4.80 5.96
CA VAL A 87 -2.95 -3.86 5.94
C VAL A 87 -4.29 -4.60 5.82
N LEU A 88 -4.28 -5.76 5.16
CA LEU A 88 -5.50 -6.55 4.96
C LEU A 88 -6.07 -7.10 6.28
N ASP A 89 -5.25 -7.17 7.31
CA ASP A 89 -5.67 -7.62 8.64
C ASP A 89 -6.20 -6.47 9.51
N ASP A 90 -6.09 -5.23 9.04
CA ASP A 90 -6.54 -4.06 9.82
C ASP A 90 -8.07 -3.97 9.88
N SER A 91 -8.74 -4.32 8.79
CA SER A 91 -10.20 -4.31 8.75
C SER A 91 -10.69 -5.05 7.50
N ASP A 92 -11.98 -5.37 7.48
CA ASP A 92 -12.63 -5.96 6.31
C ASP A 92 -12.72 -4.99 5.14
N GLU A 93 -12.55 -3.69 5.41
CA GLU A 93 -12.58 -2.64 4.38
C GLU A 93 -11.22 -2.41 3.73
N ALA A 94 -10.16 -2.98 4.29
CA ALA A 94 -8.80 -2.75 3.78
C ALA A 94 -8.59 -3.46 2.45
N TYR A 95 -7.81 -2.82 1.59
CA TYR A 95 -7.45 -3.41 0.30
C TYR A 95 -6.14 -2.85 -0.19
N VAL A 96 -5.53 -3.52 -1.16
CA VAL A 96 -4.30 -3.10 -1.82
C VAL A 96 -4.61 -2.95 -3.31
N ARG A 97 -4.25 -1.82 -3.88
CA ARG A 97 -4.31 -1.63 -5.33
C ARG A 97 -2.93 -1.82 -5.90
N VAL A 98 -2.85 -2.57 -6.99
CA VAL A 98 -1.60 -2.92 -7.64
C VAL A 98 -1.60 -2.36 -9.04
N PHE A 99 -0.58 -1.59 -9.38
CA PHE A 99 -0.47 -0.96 -10.70
C PHE A 99 0.87 -1.31 -11.33
N GLU A 100 0.84 -1.75 -12.56
CA GLU A 100 2.08 -1.90 -13.32
C GLU A 100 2.64 -0.52 -13.64
N CYS A 101 3.93 -0.33 -13.39
CA CYS A 101 4.60 0.93 -13.74
C CYS A 101 5.07 0.85 -15.19
N LEU A 102 4.64 1.80 -15.99
CA LEU A 102 5.04 1.85 -17.39
C LEU A 102 6.37 2.59 -17.53
N ASN A 103 7.18 2.15 -18.47
CA ASN A 103 8.40 2.86 -18.82
C ASN A 103 8.02 4.07 -19.69
N MET A 104 8.59 5.22 -19.37
CA MET A 104 8.30 6.46 -20.08
C MET A 104 9.55 7.03 -20.73
#